data_76feb5c11822a5c9ef152ea6b513d5e1
#
_entry.id   76feb5c11822a5c9ef152ea6b513d5e1
#
_cell.length_a   1.000
_cell.length_b   1.000
_cell.length_c   1.000
_cell.angle_alpha   90.00
_cell.angle_beta   90.00
_cell.angle_gamma   90.00
#
_symmetry.space_group_name_H-M   'P 1'
#
loop_
_entity.id
_entity.type
_entity.pdbx_description
1 polymer ?
#
loop_
_entity_poly.entity_id
_entity_poly.type
_entity_poly.pdbx_seq_one_letter_code
_entity_poly.pdbx_strand_id
1 'polypeptide(L)'
;VPSATAGQPPLSWQDANRAVAQFPRGHADVLRWEQKNLPPLQEAPAHPDAGALTLAVAQRLALQDEAQWLKPGMSAVEEAEVRQQMTAVRRDVQKLWVDAVATHQSLAHSRDILAVAQAGAELGQRMAQVGNWSRARQIQEELSLWDARARLDKAQLQADRALQALWQRIGAGMTPQTLAQQLPLHLPLGAPTEGAVEVLSGTPAQGGVPANALAALQARALQAHLRWPLEDLQARRLMAGLGLSAQDMQAAQKAMQELAVQERPMWDPRNMRWGHAFEKAWQARLQADRLARQVRADVQLAVNAYQLARQTAQHTQAQVLRLHTELSQETLLRYNGMLKSTWDLLASARTRIESVDAALQAQRQAWLAQADLAAVLAGLPYSASTNAAGTASPSNTNTAGH
;
A
#
# COMPACT_ATOMS: atom_id res chain seq x y z
N VAL A 1 -14.87 -23.53 -19.54
CA VAL A 1 -15.98 -24.42 -19.86
C VAL A 1 -17.23 -23.55 -19.89
N PRO A 2 -17.96 -23.41 -21.01
CA PRO A 2 -19.19 -22.64 -21.02
C PRO A 2 -20.17 -23.25 -20.04
N SER A 3 -20.74 -22.42 -19.17
CA SER A 3 -21.83 -22.78 -18.27
C SER A 3 -22.93 -23.44 -19.08
N ALA A 4 -23.24 -24.70 -18.76
CA ALA A 4 -24.35 -25.42 -19.35
C ALA A 4 -25.63 -24.62 -19.07
N THR A 5 -26.21 -24.05 -20.09
CA THR A 5 -27.57 -23.55 -20.08
C THR A 5 -28.49 -24.71 -19.73
N ALA A 6 -29.16 -24.59 -18.60
CA ALA A 6 -30.15 -25.58 -18.16
C ALA A 6 -31.22 -25.76 -19.26
N GLY A 7 -31.25 -26.96 -19.92
CA GLY A 7 -32.27 -27.29 -20.88
C GLY A 7 -31.84 -28.07 -22.13
N GLN A 8 -30.54 -28.25 -22.40
CA GLN A 8 -30.14 -29.11 -23.51
C GLN A 8 -29.90 -30.53 -23.02
N PRO A 9 -30.48 -31.59 -23.70
CA PRO A 9 -30.19 -32.97 -23.37
C PRO A 9 -28.68 -33.25 -23.60
N PRO A 10 -28.07 -34.15 -22.82
CA PRO A 10 -26.68 -34.51 -23.00
C PRO A 10 -26.45 -35.00 -24.44
N LEU A 11 -25.48 -34.33 -25.12
CA LEU A 11 -25.09 -34.72 -26.48
C LEU A 11 -24.76 -36.22 -26.50
N SER A 12 -25.34 -36.99 -27.43
CA SER A 12 -24.97 -38.39 -27.59
C SER A 12 -23.48 -38.46 -27.98
N TRP A 13 -22.82 -39.52 -27.61
CA TRP A 13 -21.42 -39.76 -27.97
C TRP A 13 -21.16 -39.68 -29.46
N GLN A 14 -22.15 -40.08 -30.26
CA GLN A 14 -22.09 -39.99 -31.72
C GLN A 14 -22.11 -38.55 -32.23
N ASP A 15 -22.87 -37.66 -31.57
CA ASP A 15 -22.93 -36.25 -31.91
C ASP A 15 -21.65 -35.51 -31.48
N ALA A 16 -21.11 -35.89 -30.32
CA ALA A 16 -19.81 -35.38 -29.85
C ALA A 16 -18.67 -35.83 -30.80
N ASN A 17 -18.67 -37.10 -31.27
CA ASN A 17 -17.67 -37.57 -32.24
C ASN A 17 -17.84 -36.90 -33.62
N ARG A 18 -19.07 -36.64 -34.05
CA ARG A 18 -19.33 -35.91 -35.30
C ARG A 18 -18.88 -34.46 -35.23
N ALA A 19 -19.01 -33.80 -34.06
CA ALA A 19 -18.50 -32.48 -33.83
C ALA A 19 -16.95 -32.45 -33.86
N VAL A 20 -16.28 -33.44 -33.25
CA VAL A 20 -14.82 -33.57 -33.28
C VAL A 20 -14.29 -33.90 -34.68
N ALA A 21 -15.03 -34.66 -35.50
CA ALA A 21 -14.68 -34.99 -36.87
C ALA A 21 -14.62 -33.77 -37.82
N GLN A 22 -15.17 -32.63 -37.42
CA GLN A 22 -15.07 -31.35 -38.14
C GLN A 22 -13.68 -30.72 -38.04
N PHE A 23 -12.81 -31.24 -37.16
CA PHE A 23 -11.48 -30.73 -36.91
C PHE A 23 -10.40 -31.76 -37.30
N PRO A 24 -10.14 -31.98 -38.60
CA PRO A 24 -9.25 -33.04 -39.08
C PRO A 24 -7.79 -32.90 -38.62
N ARG A 25 -7.35 -31.71 -38.20
CA ARG A 25 -6.05 -31.44 -37.60
C ARG A 25 -6.10 -31.33 -36.08
N GLY A 26 -7.19 -31.78 -35.46
CA GLY A 26 -7.36 -31.80 -34.02
C GLY A 26 -7.30 -30.41 -33.38
N HIS A 27 -6.52 -30.24 -32.31
CA HIS A 27 -6.45 -29.01 -31.54
C HIS A 27 -6.10 -27.73 -32.33
N ALA A 28 -5.33 -27.86 -33.42
CA ALA A 28 -4.96 -26.69 -34.23
C ALA A 28 -6.16 -26.08 -34.97
N ASP A 29 -7.13 -26.90 -35.35
CA ASP A 29 -8.36 -26.43 -36.01
C ASP A 29 -9.38 -25.93 -34.99
N VAL A 30 -9.42 -26.50 -33.77
CA VAL A 30 -10.24 -26.01 -32.67
C VAL A 30 -9.75 -24.61 -32.24
N LEU A 31 -8.45 -24.38 -32.07
CA LEU A 31 -7.88 -23.06 -31.73
C LEU A 31 -8.18 -22.01 -32.79
N ARG A 32 -8.12 -22.40 -34.10
CA ARG A 32 -8.50 -21.48 -35.19
C ARG A 32 -9.98 -21.17 -35.20
N TRP A 33 -10.82 -22.16 -34.88
CA TRP A 33 -12.26 -21.98 -34.76
C TRP A 33 -12.60 -21.08 -33.59
N GLU A 34 -11.95 -21.27 -32.41
CA GLU A 34 -12.08 -20.43 -31.23
C GLU A 34 -11.64 -18.98 -31.52
N GLN A 35 -10.48 -18.78 -32.13
CA GLN A 35 -9.99 -17.45 -32.53
C GLN A 35 -10.95 -16.75 -33.52
N LYS A 36 -11.66 -17.49 -34.35
CA LYS A 36 -12.56 -16.95 -35.36
C LYS A 36 -13.99 -16.73 -34.86
N ASN A 37 -14.46 -17.52 -33.90
CA ASN A 37 -15.86 -17.55 -33.48
C ASN A 37 -16.10 -17.09 -32.04
N LEU A 38 -15.08 -17.07 -31.19
CA LEU A 38 -15.16 -16.38 -29.90
C LEU A 38 -14.85 -14.90 -30.11
N PRO A 39 -15.73 -14.01 -29.61
CA PRO A 39 -15.38 -12.59 -29.61
C PRO A 39 -14.06 -12.45 -28.86
N PRO A 40 -13.14 -11.56 -29.29
CA PRO A 40 -11.95 -11.25 -28.53
C PRO A 40 -12.40 -10.97 -27.12
N LEU A 41 -11.73 -11.56 -26.13
CA LEU A 41 -11.95 -11.22 -24.72
C LEU A 41 -11.82 -9.69 -24.65
N GLN A 42 -12.97 -9.02 -24.73
CA GLN A 42 -13.02 -7.59 -24.47
C GLN A 42 -12.50 -7.46 -23.04
N GLU A 43 -11.31 -6.90 -22.90
CA GLU A 43 -10.95 -6.22 -21.65
C GLU A 43 -12.17 -5.37 -21.36
N ALA A 44 -12.89 -5.71 -20.30
CA ALA A 44 -14.07 -4.96 -19.89
C ALA A 44 -13.64 -3.50 -19.84
N PRO A 45 -14.32 -2.60 -20.58
CA PRO A 45 -13.94 -1.20 -20.53
C PRO A 45 -13.97 -0.81 -19.06
N ALA A 46 -12.91 -0.18 -18.60
CA ALA A 46 -12.82 0.40 -17.27
C ALA A 46 -13.80 1.59 -17.20
N HIS A 47 -15.10 1.28 -17.24
CA HIS A 47 -16.10 2.24 -16.83
C HIS A 47 -15.94 2.39 -15.31
N PRO A 48 -15.73 3.60 -14.80
CA PRO A 48 -15.89 3.83 -13.38
C PRO A 48 -17.33 3.38 -13.07
N ASP A 49 -17.45 2.31 -12.28
CA ASP A 49 -18.74 1.74 -11.87
C ASP A 49 -19.62 2.88 -11.36
N ALA A 50 -20.68 3.20 -12.10
CA ALA A 50 -21.61 4.25 -11.71
C ALA A 50 -22.27 3.78 -10.40
N GLY A 51 -21.75 4.28 -9.25
CA GLY A 51 -22.15 3.86 -7.91
C GLY A 51 -21.02 3.27 -7.06
N ALA A 52 -19.82 3.05 -7.62
CA ALA A 52 -18.69 2.58 -6.84
C ALA A 52 -18.17 3.64 -5.86
N LEU A 53 -17.85 3.22 -4.64
CA LEU A 53 -17.26 4.06 -3.60
C LEU A 53 -15.82 4.44 -3.99
N THR A 54 -15.68 5.57 -4.68
CA THR A 54 -14.34 6.11 -5.01
C THR A 54 -13.67 6.67 -3.76
N LEU A 55 -12.33 6.78 -3.81
CA LEU A 55 -11.55 7.39 -2.72
C LEU A 55 -12.05 8.80 -2.37
N ALA A 56 -12.36 9.63 -3.37
CA ALA A 56 -12.87 10.98 -3.16
C ALA A 56 -14.22 10.99 -2.43
N VAL A 57 -15.11 10.04 -2.74
CA VAL A 57 -16.40 9.88 -2.04
C VAL A 57 -16.16 9.41 -0.61
N ALA A 58 -15.30 8.43 -0.38
CA ALA A 58 -14.96 7.95 0.95
C ALA A 58 -14.37 9.06 1.85
N GLN A 59 -13.46 9.87 1.32
CA GLN A 59 -12.91 11.02 2.03
C GLN A 59 -13.97 12.09 2.34
N ARG A 60 -14.89 12.34 1.40
CA ARG A 60 -16.00 13.27 1.62
C ARG A 60 -16.95 12.79 2.70
N LEU A 61 -17.32 11.50 2.69
CA LEU A 61 -18.15 10.90 3.73
C LEU A 61 -17.52 10.99 5.12
N ALA A 62 -16.21 10.75 5.21
CA ALA A 62 -15.50 10.86 6.49
C ALA A 62 -15.40 12.28 7.04
N LEU A 63 -15.54 13.28 6.17
CA LEU A 63 -15.45 14.69 6.48
C LEU A 63 -16.83 15.40 6.32
N GLN A 64 -17.95 14.64 6.31
CA GLN A 64 -19.30 15.20 6.12
C GLN A 64 -19.62 16.35 7.08
N ASP A 65 -19.02 16.34 8.26
CA ASP A 65 -19.16 17.37 9.27
C ASP A 65 -18.10 18.49 9.17
N GLU A 66 -17.40 18.61 8.03
CA GLU A 66 -16.32 19.59 7.80
C GLU A 66 -16.76 21.04 8.16
N ALA A 67 -17.99 21.40 7.83
CA ALA A 67 -18.56 22.70 8.20
C ALA A 67 -18.69 22.91 9.72
N GLN A 68 -18.73 21.82 10.49
CA GLN A 68 -18.76 21.88 11.96
C GLN A 68 -17.36 21.99 12.58
N TRP A 69 -16.32 21.64 11.82
CA TRP A 69 -14.94 21.67 12.30
C TRP A 69 -14.36 23.08 12.26
N LEU A 70 -14.64 23.86 11.22
CA LEU A 70 -14.20 25.24 11.07
C LEU A 70 -15.32 26.19 11.55
N LYS A 71 -15.23 26.66 12.79
CA LYS A 71 -16.22 27.59 13.37
C LYS A 71 -15.81 29.04 13.10
N PRO A 72 -16.77 29.95 12.83
CA PRO A 72 -16.49 31.38 12.75
C PRO A 72 -15.88 31.89 14.06
N GLY A 73 -14.78 32.63 13.99
CA GLY A 73 -14.11 33.21 15.15
C GLY A 73 -12.99 32.37 15.76
N MET A 74 -12.60 31.25 15.14
CA MET A 74 -11.39 30.53 15.53
C MET A 74 -10.14 31.37 15.29
N SER A 75 -9.14 31.18 16.16
CA SER A 75 -7.82 31.75 15.95
C SER A 75 -7.09 31.02 14.81
N ALA A 76 -6.10 31.67 14.21
CA ALA A 76 -5.29 31.05 13.14
C ALA A 76 -4.60 29.74 13.59
N VAL A 77 -4.29 29.60 14.88
CA VAL A 77 -3.70 28.37 15.44
C VAL A 77 -4.74 27.26 15.49
N GLU A 78 -5.95 27.54 16.00
CA GLU A 78 -7.04 26.57 16.04
C GLU A 78 -7.46 26.12 14.64
N GLU A 79 -7.54 27.05 13.68
CA GLU A 79 -7.77 26.68 12.28
C GLU A 79 -6.69 25.76 11.71
N ALA A 80 -5.43 26.01 12.03
CA ALA A 80 -4.32 25.18 11.58
C ALA A 80 -4.37 23.79 12.22
N GLU A 81 -4.73 23.67 13.49
CA GLU A 81 -4.95 22.38 14.19
C GLU A 81 -6.09 21.58 13.54
N VAL A 82 -7.22 22.22 13.26
CA VAL A 82 -8.35 21.58 12.59
C VAL A 82 -7.94 21.10 11.20
N ARG A 83 -7.26 21.91 10.39
CA ARG A 83 -6.77 21.50 9.06
C ARG A 83 -5.83 20.30 9.15
N GLN A 84 -4.96 20.28 10.18
CA GLN A 84 -4.07 19.15 10.42
C GLN A 84 -4.85 17.87 10.77
N GLN A 85 -5.88 17.98 11.62
CA GLN A 85 -6.78 16.86 11.94
C GLN A 85 -7.52 16.34 10.69
N MET A 86 -8.05 17.25 9.86
CA MET A 86 -8.69 16.87 8.59
C MET A 86 -7.72 16.14 7.65
N THR A 87 -6.47 16.57 7.60
CA THR A 87 -5.43 15.90 6.82
C THR A 87 -5.14 14.50 7.36
N ALA A 88 -5.10 14.33 8.68
CA ALA A 88 -4.94 13.03 9.31
C ALA A 88 -6.12 12.10 8.97
N VAL A 89 -7.36 12.62 9.03
CA VAL A 89 -8.57 11.88 8.65
C VAL A 89 -8.51 11.45 7.19
N ARG A 90 -8.15 12.34 6.27
CA ARG A 90 -8.02 12.01 4.82
C ARG A 90 -6.98 10.90 4.59
N ARG A 91 -5.81 10.99 5.22
CA ARG A 91 -4.78 9.95 5.16
C ARG A 91 -5.31 8.61 5.67
N ASP A 92 -5.94 8.60 6.83
CA ASP A 92 -6.41 7.38 7.47
C ASP A 92 -7.52 6.72 6.65
N VAL A 93 -8.45 7.49 6.12
CA VAL A 93 -9.50 7.00 5.22
C VAL A 93 -8.91 6.46 3.92
N GLN A 94 -7.93 7.14 3.34
CA GLN A 94 -7.24 6.63 2.15
C GLN A 94 -6.61 5.27 2.42
N LYS A 95 -5.91 5.10 3.54
CA LYS A 95 -5.33 3.80 3.93
C LYS A 95 -6.39 2.73 4.11
N LEU A 96 -7.45 3.02 4.84
CA LEU A 96 -8.54 2.08 5.08
C LEU A 96 -9.28 1.69 3.79
N TRP A 97 -9.49 2.64 2.89
CA TRP A 97 -10.10 2.37 1.58
C TRP A 97 -9.20 1.49 0.71
N VAL A 98 -7.90 1.80 0.63
CA VAL A 98 -6.92 0.99 -0.10
C VAL A 98 -6.86 -0.43 0.47
N ASP A 99 -6.86 -0.56 1.80
CA ASP A 99 -6.84 -1.86 2.47
C ASP A 99 -8.13 -2.66 2.19
N ALA A 100 -9.29 -2.03 2.24
CA ALA A 100 -10.56 -2.69 1.96
C ALA A 100 -10.62 -3.21 0.51
N VAL A 101 -10.25 -2.38 -0.47
CA VAL A 101 -10.25 -2.77 -1.89
C VAL A 101 -9.22 -3.87 -2.16
N ALA A 102 -7.98 -3.71 -1.69
CA ALA A 102 -6.91 -4.67 -1.93
C ALA A 102 -7.18 -6.02 -1.27
N THR A 103 -7.71 -6.05 -0.04
CA THR A 103 -8.04 -7.32 0.65
C THR A 103 -9.23 -8.00 0.01
N HIS A 104 -10.22 -7.25 -0.47
CA HIS A 104 -11.35 -7.81 -1.22
C HIS A 104 -10.89 -8.44 -2.55
N GLN A 105 -9.98 -7.80 -3.26
CA GLN A 105 -9.38 -8.34 -4.48
C GLN A 105 -8.52 -9.58 -4.20
N SER A 106 -7.69 -9.57 -3.14
CA SER A 106 -6.88 -10.71 -2.70
C SER A 106 -7.74 -11.91 -2.28
N LEU A 107 -8.92 -11.66 -1.70
CA LEU A 107 -9.90 -12.70 -1.39
C LEU A 107 -10.41 -13.41 -2.67
N ALA A 108 -10.66 -12.66 -3.75
CA ALA A 108 -11.04 -13.24 -5.05
C ALA A 108 -9.91 -14.15 -5.58
N HIS A 109 -8.65 -13.68 -5.57
CA HIS A 109 -7.50 -14.50 -5.98
C HIS A 109 -7.33 -15.77 -5.11
N SER A 110 -7.61 -15.67 -3.81
CA SER A 110 -7.56 -16.83 -2.91
C SER A 110 -8.62 -17.87 -3.24
N ARG A 111 -9.80 -17.48 -3.72
CA ARG A 111 -10.84 -18.38 -4.24
C ARG A 111 -10.39 -19.09 -5.52
N ASP A 112 -9.72 -18.37 -6.42
CA ASP A 112 -9.17 -18.95 -7.65
C ASP A 112 -8.07 -19.97 -7.33
N ILE A 113 -7.18 -19.68 -6.38
CA ILE A 113 -6.16 -20.63 -5.90
C ILE A 113 -6.82 -21.89 -5.32
N LEU A 114 -7.87 -21.73 -4.51
CA LEU A 114 -8.60 -22.87 -3.97
C LEU A 114 -9.23 -23.73 -5.09
N ALA A 115 -9.85 -23.11 -6.09
CA ALA A 115 -10.42 -23.83 -7.23
C ALA A 115 -9.37 -24.65 -7.99
N VAL A 116 -8.17 -24.07 -8.23
CA VAL A 116 -7.04 -24.79 -8.85
C VAL A 116 -6.56 -25.94 -7.96
N ALA A 117 -6.46 -25.73 -6.64
CA ALA A 117 -6.04 -26.75 -5.70
C ALA A 117 -7.07 -27.90 -5.58
N GLN A 118 -8.38 -27.60 -5.64
CA GLN A 118 -9.45 -28.60 -5.67
C GLN A 118 -9.35 -29.48 -6.91
N ALA A 119 -9.21 -28.86 -8.10
CA ALA A 119 -9.01 -29.60 -9.35
C ALA A 119 -7.77 -30.50 -9.29
N GLY A 120 -6.68 -30.01 -8.68
CA GLY A 120 -5.47 -30.78 -8.43
C GLY A 120 -5.71 -32.01 -7.56
N ALA A 121 -6.34 -31.81 -6.40
CA ALA A 121 -6.61 -32.90 -5.46
C ALA A 121 -7.57 -33.96 -6.05
N GLU A 122 -8.63 -33.57 -6.76
CA GLU A 122 -9.54 -34.49 -7.45
C GLU A 122 -8.83 -35.31 -8.51
N LEU A 123 -8.02 -34.67 -9.35
CA LEU A 123 -7.25 -35.39 -10.36
C LEU A 123 -6.25 -36.32 -9.70
N GLY A 124 -5.56 -35.89 -8.62
CA GLY A 124 -4.66 -36.75 -7.85
C GLY A 124 -5.32 -38.00 -7.29
N GLN A 125 -6.52 -37.86 -6.76
CA GLN A 125 -7.30 -38.98 -6.26
C GLN A 125 -7.64 -39.98 -7.37
N ARG A 126 -8.11 -39.50 -8.53
CA ARG A 126 -8.44 -40.37 -9.69
C ARG A 126 -7.20 -41.09 -10.23
N MET A 127 -6.07 -40.38 -10.34
CA MET A 127 -4.80 -40.95 -10.82
C MET A 127 -4.25 -42.02 -9.86
N ALA A 128 -4.41 -41.82 -8.55
CA ALA A 128 -4.01 -42.82 -7.55
C ALA A 128 -4.94 -44.07 -7.60
N GLN A 129 -6.22 -43.89 -7.80
CA GLN A 129 -7.18 -45.01 -7.93
C GLN A 129 -6.88 -45.92 -9.11
N VAL A 130 -6.42 -45.38 -10.25
CA VAL A 130 -6.04 -46.15 -11.43
C VAL A 130 -4.58 -46.64 -11.38
N GLY A 131 -3.88 -46.43 -10.27
CA GLY A 131 -2.50 -46.92 -10.07
C GLY A 131 -1.41 -46.08 -10.76
N ASN A 132 -1.75 -44.98 -11.41
CA ASN A 132 -0.79 -44.13 -12.13
C ASN A 132 0.00 -43.20 -11.22
N TRP A 133 -0.40 -43.09 -9.93
CA TRP A 133 0.24 -42.23 -8.95
C TRP A 133 0.59 -42.95 -7.66
N SER A 134 1.70 -42.52 -7.07
CA SER A 134 2.07 -42.96 -5.74
C SER A 134 1.19 -42.23 -4.69
N ARG A 135 0.95 -42.92 -3.57
CA ARG A 135 0.22 -42.34 -2.43
C ARG A 135 0.86 -41.07 -1.92
N ALA A 136 2.20 -40.96 -1.95
CA ALA A 136 2.94 -39.77 -1.53
C ALA A 136 2.58 -38.54 -2.37
N ARG A 137 2.43 -38.70 -3.68
CA ARG A 137 2.06 -37.62 -4.59
C ARG A 137 0.61 -37.16 -4.39
N GLN A 138 -0.31 -38.13 -4.17
CA GLN A 138 -1.69 -37.80 -3.79
C GLN A 138 -1.73 -36.96 -2.50
N ILE A 139 -0.99 -37.35 -1.48
CA ILE A 139 -0.91 -36.62 -0.20
C ILE A 139 -0.41 -35.18 -0.41
N GLN A 140 0.57 -34.97 -1.30
CA GLN A 140 1.06 -33.61 -1.62
C GLN A 140 -0.04 -32.70 -2.17
N GLU A 141 -0.92 -33.22 -3.03
CA GLU A 141 -2.05 -32.43 -3.55
C GLU A 141 -3.13 -32.22 -2.49
N GLU A 142 -3.37 -33.20 -1.64
CA GLU A 142 -4.28 -33.04 -0.50
C GLU A 142 -3.76 -31.94 0.47
N LEU A 143 -2.46 -31.93 0.79
CA LEU A 143 -1.83 -30.87 1.59
C LEU A 143 -1.96 -29.50 0.91
N SER A 144 -1.73 -29.44 -0.40
CA SER A 144 -1.91 -28.20 -1.16
C SER A 144 -3.34 -27.66 -1.11
N LEU A 145 -4.34 -28.56 -1.12
CA LEU A 145 -5.75 -28.17 -0.95
C LEU A 145 -6.02 -27.60 0.45
N TRP A 146 -5.47 -28.22 1.49
CA TRP A 146 -5.62 -27.70 2.85
C TRP A 146 -4.93 -26.36 3.05
N ASP A 147 -3.76 -26.15 2.47
CA ASP A 147 -3.06 -24.86 2.48
C ASP A 147 -3.89 -23.77 1.76
N ALA A 148 -4.49 -24.11 0.62
CA ALA A 148 -5.34 -23.17 -0.11
C ALA A 148 -6.60 -22.80 0.68
N ARG A 149 -7.21 -23.74 1.42
CA ARG A 149 -8.34 -23.46 2.33
C ARG A 149 -7.93 -22.52 3.45
N ALA A 150 -6.82 -22.84 4.12
CA ALA A 150 -6.31 -21.98 5.20
C ALA A 150 -5.97 -20.56 4.71
N ARG A 151 -5.43 -20.42 3.49
CA ARG A 151 -5.20 -19.11 2.86
C ARG A 151 -6.50 -18.35 2.60
N LEU A 152 -7.55 -19.04 2.11
CA LEU A 152 -8.87 -18.45 1.88
C LEU A 152 -9.48 -17.94 3.19
N ASP A 153 -9.47 -18.76 4.26
CA ASP A 153 -10.02 -18.40 5.56
C ASP A 153 -9.31 -17.15 6.13
N LYS A 154 -7.97 -17.11 5.99
CA LYS A 154 -7.17 -15.94 6.37
C LYS A 154 -7.52 -14.70 5.52
N ALA A 155 -7.66 -14.85 4.21
CA ALA A 155 -8.01 -13.75 3.31
C ALA A 155 -9.42 -13.22 3.61
N GLN A 156 -10.38 -14.10 3.91
CA GLN A 156 -11.73 -13.73 4.32
C GLN A 156 -11.69 -12.87 5.59
N LEU A 157 -10.99 -13.33 6.63
CA LEU A 157 -10.86 -12.59 7.88
C LEU A 157 -10.19 -11.22 7.68
N GLN A 158 -9.19 -11.13 6.79
CA GLN A 158 -8.52 -9.87 6.49
C GLN A 158 -9.46 -8.91 5.75
N ALA A 159 -10.22 -9.39 4.77
CA ALA A 159 -11.20 -8.60 4.04
C ALA A 159 -12.31 -8.07 4.97
N ASP A 160 -12.84 -8.94 5.84
CA ASP A 160 -13.86 -8.55 6.81
C ASP A 160 -13.34 -7.49 7.79
N ARG A 161 -12.11 -7.64 8.29
CA ARG A 161 -11.49 -6.64 9.18
C ARG A 161 -11.28 -5.30 8.49
N ALA A 162 -10.77 -5.31 7.26
CA ALA A 162 -10.53 -4.08 6.50
C ALA A 162 -11.85 -3.37 6.18
N LEU A 163 -12.88 -4.12 5.79
CA LEU A 163 -14.23 -3.60 5.54
C LEU A 163 -14.84 -2.98 6.80
N GLN A 164 -14.75 -3.67 7.95
CA GLN A 164 -15.25 -3.16 9.23
C GLN A 164 -14.51 -1.89 9.66
N ALA A 165 -13.20 -1.83 9.50
CA ALA A 165 -12.41 -0.65 9.83
C ALA A 165 -12.79 0.56 8.96
N LEU A 166 -13.00 0.35 7.66
CA LEU A 166 -13.48 1.38 6.75
C LEU A 166 -14.90 1.81 7.13
N TRP A 167 -15.81 0.86 7.38
CA TRP A 167 -17.19 1.13 7.77
C TRP A 167 -17.27 1.95 9.06
N GLN A 168 -16.49 1.61 10.08
CA GLN A 168 -16.43 2.38 11.32
C GLN A 168 -16.05 3.85 11.09
N ARG A 169 -15.28 4.13 10.04
CA ARG A 169 -14.79 5.48 9.75
C ARG A 169 -15.75 6.30 8.89
N ILE A 170 -16.45 5.68 7.93
CA ILE A 170 -17.28 6.38 6.93
C ILE A 170 -18.75 5.94 6.92
N GLY A 171 -19.10 4.94 7.73
CA GLY A 171 -20.35 4.18 7.59
C GLY A 171 -21.63 4.85 8.09
N ALA A 172 -21.64 6.16 8.35
CA ALA A 172 -22.87 6.86 8.75
C ALA A 172 -24.00 6.62 7.72
N GLY A 173 -25.01 5.84 8.14
CA GLY A 173 -26.19 5.54 7.30
C GLY A 173 -26.07 4.36 6.34
N MET A 174 -24.94 3.62 6.32
CA MET A 174 -24.74 2.43 5.49
C MET A 174 -24.49 1.18 6.33
N THR A 175 -24.90 0.01 5.81
CA THR A 175 -24.51 -1.26 6.42
C THR A 175 -23.18 -1.74 5.85
N PRO A 176 -22.41 -2.60 6.56
CA PRO A 176 -21.18 -3.18 6.01
C PRO A 176 -21.40 -3.93 4.69
N GLN A 177 -22.57 -4.58 4.52
CA GLN A 177 -22.91 -5.29 3.29
C GLN A 177 -23.11 -4.36 2.11
N THR A 178 -23.82 -3.23 2.30
CA THR A 178 -23.98 -2.22 1.23
C THR A 178 -22.65 -1.57 0.88
N LEU A 179 -21.80 -1.33 1.87
CA LEU A 179 -20.46 -0.82 1.65
C LEU A 179 -19.61 -1.80 0.81
N ALA A 180 -19.66 -3.11 1.13
CA ALA A 180 -18.94 -4.13 0.37
C ALA A 180 -19.36 -4.19 -1.11
N GLN A 181 -20.65 -4.00 -1.38
CA GLN A 181 -21.19 -3.99 -2.75
C GLN A 181 -20.77 -2.74 -3.54
N GLN A 182 -20.46 -1.63 -2.86
CA GLN A 182 -20.02 -0.39 -3.48
C GLN A 182 -18.51 -0.28 -3.62
N LEU A 183 -17.73 -1.21 -3.03
CA LEU A 183 -16.27 -1.19 -3.20
C LEU A 183 -15.92 -1.48 -4.67
N PRO A 184 -14.93 -0.77 -5.25
CA PRO A 184 -14.43 -1.10 -6.56
C PRO A 184 -13.80 -2.48 -6.57
N LEU A 185 -13.99 -3.22 -7.67
CA LEU A 185 -13.47 -4.58 -7.82
C LEU A 185 -11.93 -4.61 -7.87
N HIS A 186 -11.33 -3.55 -8.37
CA HIS A 186 -9.88 -3.45 -8.54
C HIS A 186 -9.33 -2.16 -7.96
N LEU A 187 -8.15 -2.26 -7.36
CA LEU A 187 -7.40 -1.08 -6.97
C LEU A 187 -6.97 -0.33 -8.25
N PRO A 188 -7.27 0.98 -8.38
CA PRO A 188 -6.94 1.74 -9.59
C PRO A 188 -5.43 1.66 -9.93
N LEU A 189 -5.13 1.57 -11.23
CA LEU A 189 -3.76 1.59 -11.72
C LEU A 189 -3.17 2.99 -11.50
N GLY A 190 -2.15 3.05 -10.65
CA GLY A 190 -1.50 4.31 -10.29
C GLY A 190 -2.16 5.00 -9.08
N ALA A 191 -1.34 5.36 -8.11
CA ALA A 191 -1.79 6.19 -7.00
C ALA A 191 -2.09 7.61 -7.50
N PRO A 192 -3.13 8.30 -6.96
CA PRO A 192 -3.44 9.64 -7.38
C PRO A 192 -2.25 10.56 -7.15
N THR A 193 -1.77 11.17 -8.22
CA THR A 193 -0.66 12.13 -8.18
C THR A 193 -1.25 13.52 -7.97
N GLU A 194 -1.48 13.92 -6.72
CA GLU A 194 -1.90 15.28 -6.41
C GLU A 194 -0.70 16.12 -5.97
N GLY A 195 -0.49 17.24 -6.66
CA GLY A 195 0.39 18.31 -6.22
C GLY A 195 1.89 17.93 -6.11
N ALA A 196 2.46 17.98 -4.89
CA ALA A 196 3.91 17.78 -4.68
C ALA A 196 4.41 16.36 -4.97
N VAL A 197 3.52 15.36 -4.97
CA VAL A 197 3.85 13.97 -5.34
C VAL A 197 4.06 13.84 -6.85
N GLU A 198 3.45 14.71 -7.65
CA GLU A 198 3.62 14.77 -9.10
C GLU A 198 5.08 15.05 -9.49
N VAL A 199 5.78 15.90 -8.74
CA VAL A 199 7.21 16.18 -8.96
C VAL A 199 8.05 14.90 -8.85
N LEU A 200 7.68 13.98 -7.96
CA LEU A 200 8.36 12.70 -7.78
C LEU A 200 7.92 11.66 -8.83
N SER A 201 6.74 11.83 -9.42
CA SER A 201 6.23 10.90 -10.45
C SER A 201 7.00 11.01 -11.76
N GLY A 202 7.52 12.19 -12.09
CA GLY A 202 8.35 12.45 -13.27
C GLY A 202 9.81 12.02 -13.11
N THR A 203 10.29 11.70 -11.92
CA THR A 203 11.66 11.22 -11.71
C THR A 203 11.75 9.73 -12.07
N PRO A 204 12.78 9.30 -12.85
CA PRO A 204 12.98 7.89 -13.15
C PRO A 204 13.17 7.11 -11.85
N ALA A 205 12.51 5.95 -11.74
CA ALA A 205 12.53 5.12 -10.54
C ALA A 205 13.95 4.66 -10.12
N GLN A 206 14.90 4.70 -11.05
CA GLN A 206 16.29 4.29 -10.83
C GLN A 206 17.23 5.45 -10.45
N GLY A 207 16.77 6.69 -10.51
CA GLY A 207 17.53 7.87 -10.07
C GLY A 207 16.97 8.39 -8.76
N GLY A 208 17.80 8.59 -7.74
CA GLY A 208 17.39 9.23 -6.48
C GLY A 208 16.76 10.60 -6.74
N VAL A 209 15.94 11.08 -5.80
CA VAL A 209 15.36 12.44 -5.88
C VAL A 209 16.48 13.45 -5.96
N PRO A 210 16.48 14.39 -6.93
CA PRO A 210 17.45 15.46 -6.98
C PRO A 210 17.47 16.25 -5.67
N ALA A 211 18.65 16.63 -5.18
CA ALA A 211 18.78 17.30 -3.90
C ALA A 211 17.96 18.60 -3.79
N ASN A 212 17.81 19.32 -4.91
CA ASN A 212 16.97 20.53 -5.00
C ASN A 212 15.48 20.22 -4.84
N ALA A 213 15.00 19.13 -5.44
CA ALA A 213 13.60 18.72 -5.29
C ALA A 213 13.32 18.25 -3.85
N LEU A 214 14.23 17.50 -3.23
CA LEU A 214 14.11 17.09 -1.84
C LEU A 214 14.10 18.32 -0.90
N ALA A 215 15.01 19.29 -1.11
CA ALA A 215 15.04 20.52 -0.33
C ALA A 215 13.72 21.30 -0.45
N ALA A 216 13.12 21.37 -1.63
CA ALA A 216 11.82 22.00 -1.85
C ALA A 216 10.68 21.28 -1.07
N LEU A 217 10.66 19.95 -1.08
CA LEU A 217 9.69 19.16 -0.31
C LEU A 217 9.86 19.37 1.20
N GLN A 218 11.11 19.39 1.69
CA GLN A 218 11.42 19.67 3.08
C GLN A 218 10.98 21.07 3.51
N ALA A 219 11.22 22.08 2.66
CA ALA A 219 10.77 23.45 2.92
C ALA A 219 9.24 23.54 2.99
N ARG A 220 8.53 22.87 2.06
CA ARG A 220 7.07 22.80 2.07
C ARG A 220 6.53 22.14 3.34
N ALA A 221 7.08 21.00 3.77
CA ALA A 221 6.67 20.32 4.98
C ALA A 221 6.90 21.16 6.23
N LEU A 222 8.04 21.90 6.30
CA LEU A 222 8.31 22.83 7.38
C LEU A 222 7.27 23.95 7.44
N GLN A 223 6.91 24.54 6.30
CA GLN A 223 5.90 25.61 6.25
C GLN A 223 4.51 25.10 6.64
N ALA A 224 4.17 23.87 6.27
CA ALA A 224 2.89 23.24 6.61
C ALA A 224 2.83 22.73 8.05
N HIS A 225 3.97 22.55 8.72
CA HIS A 225 4.02 22.00 10.07
C HIS A 225 3.44 22.99 11.10
N LEU A 226 2.51 22.53 11.94
CA LEU A 226 1.76 23.38 12.86
C LEU A 226 2.65 24.15 13.83
N ARG A 227 3.61 23.48 14.46
CA ARG A 227 4.41 24.05 15.55
C ARG A 227 5.67 24.76 15.07
N TRP A 228 6.31 24.28 14.01
CA TRP A 228 7.61 24.80 13.60
C TRP A 228 7.60 26.29 13.24
N PRO A 229 6.64 26.83 12.46
CA PRO A 229 6.58 28.25 12.14
C PRO A 229 6.44 29.14 13.38
N LEU A 230 5.70 28.65 14.38
CA LEU A 230 5.49 29.38 15.64
C LEU A 230 6.77 29.39 16.49
N GLU A 231 7.43 28.25 16.64
CA GLU A 231 8.66 28.09 17.38
C GLU A 231 9.83 28.86 16.72
N ASP A 232 9.94 28.82 15.40
CA ASP A 232 10.93 29.58 14.65
C ASP A 232 10.70 31.09 14.77
N LEU A 233 9.44 31.56 14.68
CA LEU A 233 9.09 32.97 14.88
C LEU A 233 9.40 33.42 16.31
N GLN A 234 9.08 32.61 17.32
CA GLN A 234 9.38 32.89 18.71
C GLN A 234 10.90 32.99 18.95
N ALA A 235 11.66 32.04 18.41
CA ALA A 235 13.13 32.07 18.50
C ALA A 235 13.70 33.32 17.84
N ARG A 236 13.25 33.69 16.65
CA ARG A 236 13.66 34.90 15.93
C ARG A 236 13.34 36.18 16.73
N ARG A 237 12.15 36.26 17.32
CA ARG A 237 11.73 37.42 18.14
C ARG A 237 12.63 37.59 19.39
N LEU A 238 12.91 36.46 20.08
CA LEU A 238 13.79 36.49 21.25
C LEU A 238 15.21 36.89 20.87
N MET A 239 15.74 36.41 19.76
CA MET A 239 17.06 36.75 19.24
C MET A 239 17.12 38.24 18.82
N ALA A 240 16.12 38.71 18.06
CA ALA A 240 16.05 40.12 17.64
C ALA A 240 15.98 41.09 18.84
N GLY A 241 15.26 40.72 19.90
CA GLY A 241 15.20 41.48 21.15
C GLY A 241 16.56 41.62 21.85
N LEU A 242 17.53 40.75 21.54
CA LEU A 242 18.90 40.80 22.03
C LEU A 242 19.89 41.38 21.01
N GLY A 243 19.42 41.81 19.84
CA GLY A 243 20.27 42.28 18.74
C GLY A 243 21.14 41.18 18.11
N LEU A 244 20.77 39.91 18.30
CA LEU A 244 21.54 38.76 17.81
C LEU A 244 21.05 38.28 16.46
N SER A 245 21.97 38.07 15.54
CA SER A 245 21.70 37.38 14.27
C SER A 245 21.82 35.85 14.41
N ALA A 246 21.37 35.09 13.40
CA ALA A 246 21.56 33.64 13.35
C ALA A 246 23.06 33.25 13.34
N GLN A 247 23.90 34.10 12.74
CA GLN A 247 25.36 33.89 12.72
C GLN A 247 25.97 34.09 14.09
N ASP A 248 25.51 35.12 14.85
CA ASP A 248 25.96 35.37 16.22
C ASP A 248 25.62 34.21 17.15
N MET A 249 24.46 33.61 16.95
CA MET A 249 24.05 32.41 17.71
C MET A 249 24.92 31.19 17.40
N GLN A 250 25.30 30.99 16.14
CA GLN A 250 26.22 29.89 15.76
C GLN A 250 27.65 30.15 16.33
N ALA A 251 28.12 31.40 16.29
CA ALA A 251 29.39 31.75 16.88
C ALA A 251 29.38 31.55 18.40
N ALA A 252 28.28 31.96 19.08
CA ALA A 252 28.10 31.71 20.49
C ALA A 252 28.05 30.24 20.86
N GLN A 253 27.41 29.42 20.03
CA GLN A 253 27.38 27.96 20.20
C GLN A 253 28.78 27.36 20.15
N LYS A 254 29.55 27.75 19.15
CA LYS A 254 30.93 27.29 19.01
C LYS A 254 31.76 27.73 20.21
N ALA A 255 31.65 28.97 20.61
CA ALA A 255 32.33 29.51 21.79
C ALA A 255 31.93 28.79 23.08
N MET A 256 30.63 28.46 23.27
CA MET A 256 30.19 27.70 24.45
C MET A 256 30.68 26.23 24.42
N GLN A 257 30.80 25.62 23.27
CA GLN A 257 31.42 24.28 23.14
C GLN A 257 32.92 24.32 23.47
N GLU A 258 33.60 25.36 23.06
CA GLU A 258 35.02 25.58 23.38
C GLU A 258 35.22 25.92 24.87
N LEU A 259 34.32 26.69 25.48
CA LEU A 259 34.34 27.05 26.90
C LEU A 259 33.94 25.91 27.84
N ALA A 260 33.15 24.93 27.36
CA ALA A 260 32.84 23.73 28.15
C ALA A 260 34.09 22.88 28.47
N VAL A 261 35.20 23.16 27.80
CA VAL A 261 36.51 22.49 28.00
C VAL A 261 37.43 23.33 28.95
N GLN A 262 37.14 24.59 29.14
CA GLN A 262 37.92 25.50 30.01
C GLN A 262 37.05 26.07 31.12
N GLU A 263 37.62 26.22 32.31
CA GLU A 263 37.02 26.62 33.58
C GLU A 263 35.88 27.63 33.54
N ARG A 264 34.85 27.43 34.39
CA ARG A 264 33.63 28.25 34.52
C ARG A 264 33.97 29.73 34.71
N PRO A 265 33.51 30.65 33.85
CA PRO A 265 33.66 32.07 34.08
C PRO A 265 32.86 32.49 35.33
N MET A 266 33.47 33.28 36.16
CA MET A 266 32.88 33.88 37.36
C MET A 266 31.71 34.77 36.96
N TRP A 267 30.52 34.52 37.49
CA TRP A 267 29.28 35.22 37.16
C TRP A 267 29.28 36.64 37.70
N ASP A 268 29.15 37.67 36.80
CA ASP A 268 28.85 39.03 37.19
C ASP A 268 27.32 39.21 37.34
N PRO A 269 26.80 39.60 38.54
CA PRO A 269 25.38 39.84 38.78
C PRO A 269 24.72 40.86 37.85
N ARG A 270 25.49 41.76 37.26
CA ARG A 270 25.00 42.78 36.31
C ARG A 270 24.64 42.19 34.97
N ASN A 271 25.21 41.06 34.59
CA ASN A 271 24.94 40.35 33.36
C ASN A 271 23.87 39.23 33.50
N MET A 272 23.35 38.98 34.71
CA MET A 272 22.45 37.88 35.00
C MET A 272 21.13 37.96 34.22
N ARG A 273 20.57 39.17 34.04
CA ARG A 273 19.34 39.36 33.25
C ARG A 273 19.58 39.11 31.77
N TRP A 274 20.72 39.56 31.24
CA TRP A 274 21.10 39.32 29.84
C TRP A 274 21.42 37.85 29.60
N GLY A 275 22.12 37.20 30.53
CA GLY A 275 22.39 35.76 30.48
C GLY A 275 21.12 34.92 30.46
N HIS A 276 20.11 35.25 31.25
CA HIS A 276 18.83 34.56 31.29
C HIS A 276 18.03 34.76 29.98
N ALA A 277 18.02 35.97 29.43
CA ALA A 277 17.37 36.26 28.16
C ALA A 277 18.06 35.55 26.99
N PHE A 278 19.40 35.52 27.00
CA PHE A 278 20.19 34.77 26.02
C PHE A 278 19.91 33.26 26.09
N GLU A 279 19.92 32.67 27.29
CA GLU A 279 19.63 31.28 27.49
C GLU A 279 18.25 30.92 26.97
N LYS A 280 17.23 31.74 27.23
CA LYS A 280 15.86 31.54 26.71
C LYS A 280 15.82 31.61 25.19
N ALA A 281 16.49 32.57 24.57
CA ALA A 281 16.57 32.66 23.10
C ALA A 281 17.30 31.47 22.50
N TRP A 282 18.37 31.02 23.15
CA TRP A 282 19.15 29.85 22.78
C TRP A 282 18.30 28.56 22.83
N GLN A 283 17.60 28.32 23.93
CA GLN A 283 16.73 27.16 24.09
C GLN A 283 15.61 27.13 23.03
N ALA A 284 14.97 28.28 22.78
CA ALA A 284 13.96 28.42 21.74
C ALA A 284 14.51 28.08 20.35
N ARG A 285 15.73 28.57 20.02
CA ARG A 285 16.38 28.26 18.74
C ARG A 285 16.72 26.78 18.61
N LEU A 286 17.31 26.17 19.65
CA LEU A 286 17.61 24.74 19.67
C LEU A 286 16.34 23.87 19.49
N GLN A 287 15.23 24.28 20.09
CA GLN A 287 13.96 23.60 19.96
C GLN A 287 13.43 23.67 18.53
N ALA A 288 13.41 24.86 17.92
CA ALA A 288 13.04 25.05 16.53
C ALA A 288 13.93 24.24 15.56
N ASP A 289 15.25 24.22 15.79
CA ASP A 289 16.21 23.47 14.99
C ASP A 289 16.06 21.94 15.13
N ARG A 290 15.76 21.46 16.36
CA ARG A 290 15.45 20.03 16.59
C ARG A 290 14.21 19.62 15.81
N LEU A 291 13.15 20.43 15.92
CA LEU A 291 11.91 20.16 15.20
C LEU A 291 12.11 20.21 13.67
N ALA A 292 12.89 21.19 13.18
CA ALA A 292 13.24 21.28 11.76
C ALA A 292 14.01 20.03 11.26
N ARG A 293 14.96 19.51 12.06
CA ARG A 293 15.68 18.28 11.72
C ARG A 293 14.73 17.07 11.71
N GLN A 294 13.82 16.97 12.67
CA GLN A 294 12.83 15.90 12.72
C GLN A 294 11.94 15.92 11.47
N VAL A 295 11.34 17.08 11.12
CA VAL A 295 10.49 17.21 9.93
C VAL A 295 11.26 16.85 8.64
N ARG A 296 12.53 17.29 8.53
CA ARG A 296 13.36 16.95 7.36
C ARG A 296 13.64 15.45 7.29
N ALA A 297 13.90 14.80 8.43
CA ALA A 297 14.10 13.35 8.49
C ALA A 297 12.81 12.60 8.12
N ASP A 298 11.65 13.04 8.62
CA ASP A 298 10.35 12.47 8.30
C ASP A 298 10.05 12.54 6.79
N VAL A 299 10.33 13.69 6.16
CA VAL A 299 10.20 13.86 4.70
C VAL A 299 11.14 12.90 3.96
N GLN A 300 12.40 12.79 4.38
CA GLN A 300 13.35 11.89 3.73
C GLN A 300 12.89 10.43 3.81
N LEU A 301 12.44 9.99 4.99
CA LEU A 301 11.92 8.64 5.19
C LEU A 301 10.68 8.37 4.33
N ALA A 302 9.72 9.29 4.31
CA ALA A 302 8.51 9.17 3.52
C ALA A 302 8.79 9.12 2.01
N VAL A 303 9.71 9.96 1.52
CA VAL A 303 10.15 9.99 0.11
C VAL A 303 10.82 8.66 -0.26
N ASN A 304 11.75 8.17 0.56
CA ASN A 304 12.45 6.91 0.31
C ASN A 304 11.47 5.73 0.32
N ALA A 305 10.55 5.69 1.29
CA ALA A 305 9.52 4.65 1.38
C ALA A 305 8.61 4.64 0.14
N TYR A 306 8.16 5.82 -0.30
CA TYR A 306 7.32 5.94 -1.51
C TYR A 306 8.07 5.52 -2.78
N GLN A 307 9.32 5.96 -2.96
CA GLN A 307 10.10 5.58 -4.13
C GLN A 307 10.33 4.07 -4.20
N LEU A 308 10.73 3.46 -3.09
CA LEU A 308 10.94 2.01 -3.02
C LEU A 308 9.63 1.24 -3.32
N ALA A 309 8.53 1.62 -2.68
CA ALA A 309 7.24 0.96 -2.90
C ALA A 309 6.76 1.11 -4.34
N ARG A 310 6.89 2.30 -4.94
CA ARG A 310 6.57 2.56 -6.34
C ARG A 310 7.43 1.73 -7.30
N GLN A 311 8.75 1.70 -7.07
CA GLN A 311 9.66 0.90 -7.87
C GLN A 311 9.33 -0.59 -7.80
N THR A 312 9.05 -1.10 -6.60
CA THR A 312 8.64 -2.48 -6.39
C THR A 312 7.34 -2.79 -7.13
N ALA A 313 6.32 -1.92 -7.03
CA ALA A 313 5.05 -2.11 -7.73
C ALA A 313 5.24 -2.13 -9.25
N GLN A 314 5.99 -1.17 -9.81
CA GLN A 314 6.29 -1.11 -11.24
C GLN A 314 7.07 -2.34 -11.72
N HIS A 315 8.10 -2.76 -10.98
CA HIS A 315 8.88 -3.93 -11.32
C HIS A 315 8.04 -5.22 -11.28
N THR A 316 7.27 -5.41 -10.23
CA THR A 316 6.42 -6.59 -10.06
C THR A 316 5.36 -6.66 -11.15
N GLN A 317 4.71 -5.55 -11.47
CA GLN A 317 3.68 -5.51 -12.51
C GLN A 317 4.26 -5.66 -13.93
N ALA A 318 5.29 -4.89 -14.27
CA ALA A 318 5.80 -4.81 -15.64
C ALA A 318 6.68 -6.02 -16.02
N GLN A 319 7.38 -6.63 -15.08
CA GLN A 319 8.31 -7.71 -15.35
C GLN A 319 7.86 -9.05 -14.78
N VAL A 320 7.63 -9.12 -13.46
CA VAL A 320 7.35 -10.41 -12.80
C VAL A 320 6.02 -10.99 -13.27
N LEU A 321 4.95 -10.21 -13.24
CA LEU A 321 3.63 -10.67 -13.69
C LEU A 321 3.62 -11.02 -15.17
N ARG A 322 4.28 -10.24 -16.01
CA ARG A 322 4.41 -10.53 -17.45
C ARG A 322 5.12 -11.86 -17.70
N LEU A 323 6.28 -12.09 -17.05
CA LEU A 323 7.03 -13.33 -17.20
C LEU A 323 6.25 -14.56 -16.72
N HIS A 324 5.52 -14.47 -15.61
CA HIS A 324 4.66 -15.56 -15.14
C HIS A 324 3.47 -15.82 -16.09
N THR A 325 2.94 -14.78 -16.71
CA THR A 325 1.88 -14.92 -17.73
C THR A 325 2.42 -15.61 -18.98
N GLU A 326 3.58 -15.20 -19.48
CA GLU A 326 4.27 -15.83 -20.61
C GLU A 326 4.61 -17.29 -20.31
N LEU A 327 5.15 -17.58 -19.11
CA LEU A 327 5.47 -18.92 -18.68
C LEU A 327 4.21 -19.82 -18.61
N SER A 328 3.10 -19.28 -18.11
CA SER A 328 1.82 -20.00 -18.05
C SER A 328 1.28 -20.30 -19.45
N GLN A 329 1.38 -19.35 -20.38
CA GLN A 329 0.99 -19.55 -21.78
C GLN A 329 1.88 -20.59 -22.48
N GLU A 330 3.20 -20.53 -22.29
CA GLU A 330 4.13 -21.51 -22.84
C GLU A 330 3.88 -22.92 -22.27
N THR A 331 3.56 -23.01 -20.97
CA THR A 331 3.21 -24.27 -20.32
C THR A 331 1.91 -24.84 -20.91
N LEU A 332 0.91 -24.01 -21.19
CA LEU A 332 -0.33 -24.41 -21.83
C LEU A 332 -0.09 -24.93 -23.26
N LEU A 333 0.74 -24.24 -24.05
CA LEU A 333 1.10 -24.68 -25.40
C LEU A 333 1.82 -26.03 -25.38
N ARG A 334 2.75 -26.23 -24.46
CA ARG A 334 3.46 -27.52 -24.28
C ARG A 334 2.53 -28.62 -23.76
N TYR A 335 1.58 -28.31 -22.91
CA TYR A 335 0.54 -29.24 -22.48
C TYR A 335 -0.31 -29.70 -23.68
N ASN A 336 -0.76 -28.75 -24.51
CA ASN A 336 -1.51 -29.07 -25.74
C ASN A 336 -0.67 -29.91 -26.73
N GLY A 337 0.63 -29.76 -26.75
CA GLY A 337 1.58 -30.59 -27.51
C GLY A 337 1.98 -31.90 -26.82
N MET A 338 1.32 -32.28 -25.72
CA MET A 338 1.60 -33.48 -24.90
C MET A 338 3.04 -33.54 -24.35
N LEU A 339 3.75 -32.39 -24.30
CA LEU A 339 5.14 -32.28 -23.78
C LEU A 339 5.18 -31.98 -22.30
N LYS A 340 4.07 -31.55 -21.70
CA LYS A 340 3.91 -31.25 -20.29
C LYS A 340 2.68 -31.94 -19.71
N SER A 341 2.75 -32.20 -18.41
CA SER A 341 1.64 -32.86 -17.70
C SER A 341 0.57 -31.82 -17.26
N THR A 342 -0.63 -32.32 -16.95
CA THR A 342 -1.70 -31.53 -16.35
C THR A 342 -1.25 -30.85 -15.03
N TRP A 343 -0.32 -31.47 -14.33
CA TRP A 343 0.25 -30.92 -13.08
C TRP A 343 1.13 -29.72 -13.32
N ASP A 344 1.95 -29.77 -14.35
CA ASP A 344 2.76 -28.61 -14.75
C ASP A 344 1.85 -27.44 -15.11
N LEU A 345 0.71 -27.73 -15.76
CA LEU A 345 -0.30 -26.71 -16.09
C LEU A 345 -0.94 -26.12 -14.82
N LEU A 346 -1.42 -26.97 -13.90
CA LEU A 346 -2.02 -26.51 -12.63
C LEU A 346 -1.02 -25.77 -11.76
N ALA A 347 0.24 -26.24 -11.69
CA ALA A 347 1.30 -25.56 -10.97
C ALA A 347 1.60 -24.16 -11.56
N SER A 348 1.69 -24.05 -12.89
CA SER A 348 1.91 -22.76 -13.56
C SER A 348 0.73 -21.79 -13.37
N ALA A 349 -0.51 -22.30 -13.41
CA ALA A 349 -1.70 -21.50 -13.14
C ALA A 349 -1.70 -20.95 -11.70
N ARG A 350 -1.36 -21.80 -10.71
CA ARG A 350 -1.23 -21.39 -9.30
C ARG A 350 -0.17 -20.30 -9.14
N THR A 351 1.04 -20.51 -9.67
CA THR A 351 2.13 -19.54 -9.60
C THR A 351 1.76 -18.21 -10.27
N ARG A 352 1.02 -18.26 -11.39
CA ARG A 352 0.53 -17.03 -12.03
C ARG A 352 -0.44 -16.28 -11.12
N ILE A 353 -1.41 -16.95 -10.48
CA ILE A 353 -2.35 -16.28 -9.58
C ILE A 353 -1.63 -15.70 -8.36
N GLU A 354 -0.66 -16.43 -7.80
CA GLU A 354 0.19 -15.92 -6.71
C GLU A 354 1.00 -14.69 -7.12
N SER A 355 1.48 -14.62 -8.37
CA SER A 355 2.19 -13.44 -8.89
C SER A 355 1.25 -12.24 -9.09
N VAL A 356 -0.01 -12.46 -9.44
CA VAL A 356 -1.04 -11.41 -9.50
C VAL A 356 -1.31 -10.85 -8.11
N ASP A 357 -1.45 -11.70 -7.10
CA ASP A 357 -1.63 -11.23 -5.72
C ASP A 357 -0.40 -10.49 -5.20
N ALA A 358 0.81 -10.96 -5.50
CA ALA A 358 2.05 -10.25 -5.16
C ALA A 358 2.13 -8.85 -5.81
N ALA A 359 1.71 -8.71 -7.07
CA ALA A 359 1.63 -7.42 -7.75
C ALA A 359 0.59 -6.49 -7.08
N LEU A 360 -0.56 -7.03 -6.69
CA LEU A 360 -1.58 -6.30 -5.94
C LEU A 360 -1.04 -5.80 -4.58
N GLN A 361 -0.33 -6.65 -3.83
CA GLN A 361 0.26 -6.25 -2.55
C GLN A 361 1.32 -5.17 -2.73
N ALA A 362 2.16 -5.26 -3.77
CA ALA A 362 3.13 -4.21 -4.10
C ALA A 362 2.44 -2.89 -4.47
N GLN A 363 1.37 -2.93 -5.25
CA GLN A 363 0.55 -1.77 -5.60
C GLN A 363 -0.09 -1.15 -4.35
N ARG A 364 -0.68 -1.98 -3.47
CA ARG A 364 -1.23 -1.53 -2.18
C ARG A 364 -0.17 -0.79 -1.35
N GLN A 365 1.05 -1.32 -1.24
CA GLN A 365 2.13 -0.66 -0.51
C GLN A 365 2.50 0.70 -1.13
N ALA A 366 2.52 0.82 -2.44
CA ALA A 366 2.77 2.10 -3.12
C ALA A 366 1.69 3.15 -2.79
N TRP A 367 0.41 2.74 -2.73
CA TRP A 367 -0.69 3.62 -2.35
C TRP A 367 -0.60 4.06 -0.88
N LEU A 368 -0.26 3.15 0.03
CA LEU A 368 -0.09 3.47 1.45
C LEU A 368 1.09 4.43 1.68
N ALA A 369 2.23 4.16 1.03
CA ALA A 369 3.40 5.04 1.11
C ALA A 369 3.13 6.43 0.51
N GLN A 370 2.34 6.51 -0.55
CA GLN A 370 1.90 7.79 -1.13
C GLN A 370 1.01 8.57 -0.16
N ALA A 371 0.08 7.91 0.53
CA ALA A 371 -0.76 8.56 1.54
C ALA A 371 0.07 9.12 2.70
N ASP A 372 1.09 8.37 3.15
CA ASP A 372 2.01 8.84 4.20
C ASP A 372 2.85 10.02 3.74
N LEU A 373 3.39 9.98 2.52
CA LEU A 373 4.15 11.09 1.95
C LEU A 373 3.29 12.35 1.84
N ALA A 374 2.06 12.24 1.32
CA ALA A 374 1.14 13.37 1.21
C ALA A 374 0.84 13.99 2.58
N ALA A 375 0.65 13.17 3.60
CA ALA A 375 0.40 13.60 4.97
C ALA A 375 1.62 14.33 5.59
N VAL A 376 2.83 13.81 5.37
CA VAL A 376 4.08 14.44 5.85
C VAL A 376 4.31 15.80 5.17
N LEU A 377 4.04 15.88 3.88
CA LEU A 377 4.13 17.14 3.13
C LEU A 377 3.08 18.18 3.56
N ALA A 378 1.98 17.73 4.16
CA ALA A 378 0.96 18.57 4.79
C ALA A 378 1.25 18.85 6.28
N GLY A 379 2.43 18.50 6.79
CA GLY A 379 2.90 18.84 8.13
C GLY A 379 2.60 17.81 9.22
N LEU A 380 2.11 16.63 8.89
CA LEU A 380 1.95 15.52 9.84
C LEU A 380 3.30 14.81 10.08
N PRO A 381 3.53 14.23 11.26
CA PRO A 381 4.69 13.40 11.50
C PRO A 381 4.62 12.12 10.66
N TYR A 382 5.78 11.61 10.25
CA TYR A 382 5.86 10.33 9.57
C TYR A 382 5.51 9.19 10.53
N SER A 383 4.45 8.47 10.21
CA SER A 383 4.10 7.22 10.89
C SER A 383 4.21 6.11 9.86
N ALA A 384 5.30 5.33 9.91
CA ALA A 384 5.36 4.11 9.13
C ALA A 384 4.12 3.27 9.47
N SER A 385 3.33 2.89 8.46
CA SER A 385 2.30 1.88 8.65
C SER A 385 3.03 0.59 9.02
N THR A 386 3.18 0.33 10.31
CA THR A 386 3.63 -0.96 10.79
C THR A 386 2.58 -1.97 10.38
N ASN A 387 2.78 -2.60 9.22
CA ASN A 387 2.20 -3.90 8.98
C ASN A 387 2.82 -4.81 10.05
N ALA A 388 2.14 -4.92 11.18
CA ALA A 388 2.41 -5.94 12.19
C ALA A 388 2.03 -7.31 11.61
N ALA A 389 2.77 -7.75 10.59
CA ALA A 389 2.96 -9.15 10.30
C ALA A 389 3.97 -9.62 11.33
N GLY A 390 3.43 -10.09 12.49
CA GLY A 390 4.04 -10.96 13.47
C GLY A 390 5.56 -11.11 13.45
N THR A 391 6.28 -10.17 14.06
CA THR A 391 7.51 -10.50 14.77
C THR A 391 7.17 -10.42 16.24
N ALA A 392 6.85 -11.57 16.81
CA ALA A 392 6.84 -11.77 18.26
C ALA A 392 8.22 -11.32 18.77
N SER A 393 8.25 -10.22 19.51
CA SER A 393 9.40 -9.86 20.31
C SER A 393 9.71 -11.04 21.23
N PRO A 394 10.95 -11.52 21.31
CA PRO A 394 11.31 -12.45 22.35
C PRO A 394 11.16 -11.70 23.69
N SER A 395 10.20 -12.12 24.46
CA SER A 395 10.08 -11.74 25.86
C SER A 395 11.38 -12.14 26.58
N ASN A 396 12.15 -11.14 26.95
CA ASN A 396 13.34 -11.29 27.78
C ASN A 396 12.86 -11.60 29.22
N THR A 397 12.61 -12.87 29.51
CA THR A 397 12.45 -13.34 30.88
C THR A 397 13.84 -13.45 31.51
N ASN A 398 14.29 -12.35 32.10
CA ASN A 398 15.33 -12.40 33.12
C ASN A 398 14.75 -13.12 34.36
N THR A 399 14.94 -14.40 34.44
CA THR A 399 14.88 -15.12 35.70
C THR A 399 16.22 -15.00 36.41
N ALA A 400 16.31 -14.02 37.29
CA ALA A 400 17.25 -14.08 38.39
C ALA A 400 16.75 -15.21 39.33
N GLY A 401 17.57 -16.21 39.54
CA GLY A 401 17.32 -17.30 40.45
C GLY A 401 18.63 -17.77 41.04
N HIS A 402 18.75 -17.66 42.31
CA HIS A 402 19.67 -18.19 43.27
C HIS A 402 20.70 -19.24 42.84
#